data_c2931c6ca38a502e522b045a3653ba5d
#
_entry.id   c2931c6ca38a502e522b045a3653ba5d
#
_cell.length_a   1.000
_cell.length_b   1.000
_cell.length_c   1.000
_cell.angle_alpha   90.00
_cell.angle_beta   90.00
_cell.angle_gamma   90.00
#
_symmetry.space_group_name_H-M   'P 1'
#
loop_
_entity.id
_entity.type
_entity.pdbx_description
1 polymer ?
#
loop_
_entity_poly.entity_id
_entity_poly.type
_entity_poly.pdbx_seq_one_letter_code
_entity_poly.pdbx_strand_id
1 'polypeptide(L)'
;EIDVTALTYEEIQARHREQLEEIESLVTKLYGATPGKKDKEKAMRAVGVVSDRHYQEMMAWEDANEASEANETSDGEADANAAAAALRDQATLTNDDDDDEKEAKESDESEKQKKPSKAMARKAKRAAEEAAREARIAAEKAALGPSAQAMESEVLRSRLAPLGLRVKEIRADGHCLYRSIDDQLVKVTGSGHEGGYEGLRATCAATMRDDEDSFRPFIGDCAEQTPEADERWRAYVREVESTATWGGQLEIMALSKALRRRIQVFSATMPVVVMGEDFDEDGALRVAYHRHAFGLGEHYNSVEDDKK
;
A
#
# COMPACT_ATOMS: atom_id res chain seq x y z
N GLU A 1 -1.79 17.73 24.60
CA GLU A 1 -1.43 16.66 23.65
C GLU A 1 -2.52 15.61 23.73
N ILE A 2 -3.19 15.32 22.62
CA ILE A 2 -4.28 14.34 22.57
C ILE A 2 -3.63 13.00 22.26
N ASP A 3 -4.01 11.95 23.00
CA ASP A 3 -3.58 10.60 22.70
C ASP A 3 -4.35 10.10 21.47
N VAL A 4 -3.68 10.11 20.33
CA VAL A 4 -4.27 9.71 19.05
C VAL A 4 -4.50 8.21 18.95
N THR A 5 -3.85 7.41 19.78
CA THR A 5 -3.99 5.95 19.77
C THR A 5 -5.34 5.47 20.34
N ALA A 6 -6.03 6.36 21.08
CA ALA A 6 -7.36 6.12 21.62
C ALA A 6 -8.51 6.54 20.67
N LEU A 7 -8.20 7.15 19.52
CA LEU A 7 -9.17 7.61 18.54
C LEU A 7 -9.38 6.56 17.45
N THR A 8 -10.57 6.58 16.84
CA THR A 8 -10.81 5.83 15.60
C THR A 8 -10.12 6.52 14.42
N TYR A 9 -9.86 5.76 13.36
CA TYR A 9 -9.31 6.28 12.10
C TYR A 9 -10.12 7.47 11.55
N GLU A 10 -11.44 7.36 11.58
CA GLU A 10 -12.35 8.41 11.10
C GLU A 10 -12.25 9.69 11.92
N GLU A 11 -12.12 9.59 13.24
CA GLU A 11 -11.95 10.73 14.14
C GLU A 11 -10.62 11.46 13.92
N ILE A 12 -9.53 10.71 13.68
CA ILE A 12 -8.23 11.30 13.33
C ILE A 12 -8.32 12.03 12.00
N GLN A 13 -8.92 11.43 10.99
CA GLN A 13 -9.11 12.02 9.67
C GLN A 13 -9.99 13.28 9.71
N ALA A 14 -11.06 13.25 10.49
CA ALA A 14 -11.95 14.40 10.66
C ALA A 14 -11.20 15.59 11.31
N ARG A 15 -10.44 15.32 12.35
CA ARG A 15 -9.61 16.31 13.05
C ARG A 15 -8.53 16.90 12.15
N HIS A 16 -7.83 16.07 11.37
CA HIS A 16 -6.82 16.54 10.42
C HIS A 16 -7.43 17.47 9.36
N ARG A 17 -8.61 17.15 8.86
CA ARG A 17 -9.34 17.98 7.91
C ARG A 17 -9.71 19.34 8.51
N GLU A 18 -10.27 19.35 9.71
CA GLU A 18 -10.63 20.58 10.42
C GLU A 18 -9.42 21.48 10.64
N GLN A 19 -8.27 20.92 11.03
CA GLN A 19 -7.04 21.67 11.21
C GLN A 19 -6.50 22.28 9.92
N LEU A 20 -6.62 21.58 8.80
CA LEU A 20 -6.21 22.10 7.49
C LEU A 20 -7.14 23.24 7.03
N GLU A 21 -8.47 23.10 7.22
CA GLU A 21 -9.44 24.14 6.93
C GLU A 21 -9.20 25.40 7.79
N GLU A 22 -8.85 25.21 9.07
CA GLU A 22 -8.49 26.31 9.96
C GLU A 22 -7.25 27.05 9.46
N ILE A 23 -6.20 26.33 9.03
CA ILE A 23 -4.98 26.93 8.48
C ILE A 23 -5.29 27.69 7.18
N GLU A 24 -6.08 27.13 6.27
CA GLU A 24 -6.49 27.83 5.06
C GLU A 24 -7.25 29.11 5.36
N SER A 25 -8.16 29.07 6.33
CA SER A 25 -8.88 30.25 6.82
C SER A 25 -7.93 31.30 7.39
N LEU A 26 -6.95 30.88 8.20
CA LEU A 26 -5.93 31.78 8.77
C LEU A 26 -5.03 32.40 7.70
N VAL A 27 -4.59 31.60 6.73
CA VAL A 27 -3.80 32.06 5.57
C VAL A 27 -4.58 33.10 4.78
N THR A 28 -5.86 32.83 4.51
CA THR A 28 -6.72 33.76 3.79
C THR A 28 -6.94 35.06 4.57
N LYS A 29 -7.09 34.99 5.89
CA LYS A 29 -7.23 36.18 6.76
C LYS A 29 -5.95 37.02 6.83
N LEU A 30 -4.78 36.36 6.87
CA LEU A 30 -3.49 37.05 7.04
C LEU A 30 -2.97 37.64 5.74
N TYR A 31 -3.17 36.97 4.62
CA TYR A 31 -2.55 37.30 3.33
C TYR A 31 -3.56 37.65 2.22
N GLY A 32 -4.87 37.52 2.49
CA GLY A 32 -5.93 37.75 1.52
C GLY A 32 -6.12 36.61 0.54
N ALA A 33 -7.11 36.75 -0.36
CA ALA A 33 -7.49 35.71 -1.32
C ALA A 33 -6.41 35.43 -2.40
N THR A 34 -5.47 36.37 -2.61
CA THR A 34 -4.38 36.27 -3.57
C THR A 34 -3.05 36.63 -2.92
N PRO A 35 -2.47 35.75 -2.09
CA PRO A 35 -1.21 36.00 -1.41
C PRO A 35 -0.03 36.14 -2.40
N GLY A 36 0.91 37.04 -2.08
CA GLY A 36 2.13 37.22 -2.84
C GLY A 36 3.06 35.98 -2.76
N LYS A 37 4.08 35.92 -3.64
CA LYS A 37 4.99 34.75 -3.71
C LYS A 37 5.60 34.37 -2.35
N LYS A 38 6.09 35.34 -1.58
CA LYS A 38 6.68 35.12 -0.25
C LYS A 38 5.66 34.67 0.80
N ASP A 39 4.43 35.14 0.68
CA ASP A 39 3.37 34.79 1.62
C ASP A 39 2.81 33.40 1.31
N LYS A 40 2.73 33.02 0.03
CA LYS A 40 2.47 31.64 -0.39
C LYS A 40 3.51 30.66 0.16
N GLU A 41 4.79 31.01 0.05
CA GLU A 41 5.88 30.17 0.58
C GLU A 41 5.77 29.97 2.11
N LYS A 42 5.43 31.03 2.87
CA LYS A 42 5.20 30.92 4.31
C LYS A 42 3.97 30.07 4.63
N ALA A 43 2.89 30.27 3.89
CA ALA A 43 1.67 29.46 4.04
C ALA A 43 1.94 27.97 3.74
N MET A 44 2.67 27.67 2.67
CA MET A 44 3.06 26.30 2.33
C MET A 44 3.93 25.67 3.41
N ARG A 45 4.87 26.41 4.01
CA ARG A 45 5.66 25.89 5.13
C ARG A 45 4.80 25.60 6.36
N ALA A 46 3.81 26.45 6.67
CA ALA A 46 2.90 26.21 7.78
C ALA A 46 2.02 24.96 7.55
N VAL A 47 1.49 24.80 6.34
CA VAL A 47 0.75 23.60 5.92
C VAL A 47 1.66 22.37 6.00
N GLY A 48 2.91 22.45 5.54
CA GLY A 48 3.89 21.37 5.61
C GLY A 48 4.11 20.87 7.04
N VAL A 49 4.35 21.77 7.99
CA VAL A 49 4.55 21.41 9.42
C VAL A 49 3.34 20.67 9.99
N VAL A 50 2.11 21.08 9.62
CA VAL A 50 0.90 20.42 10.10
C VAL A 50 0.68 19.08 9.42
N SER A 51 0.96 19.00 8.12
CA SER A 51 0.89 17.74 7.39
C SER A 51 1.91 16.72 7.91
N ASP A 52 3.13 17.13 8.23
CA ASP A 52 4.15 16.27 8.84
C ASP A 52 3.69 15.74 10.21
N ARG A 53 3.09 16.61 11.03
CA ARG A 53 2.51 16.19 12.31
C ARG A 53 1.36 15.20 12.11
N HIS A 54 0.45 15.47 11.19
CA HIS A 54 -0.64 14.54 10.85
C HIS A 54 -0.10 13.18 10.42
N TYR A 55 0.97 13.18 9.64
CA TYR A 55 1.65 11.96 9.24
C TYR A 55 2.19 11.17 10.44
N GLN A 56 2.87 11.85 11.37
CA GLN A 56 3.39 11.20 12.59
C GLN A 56 2.27 10.66 13.50
N GLU A 57 1.16 11.39 13.62
CA GLU A 57 -0.01 10.95 14.36
C GLU A 57 -0.65 9.70 13.75
N MET A 58 -0.75 9.65 12.42
CA MET A 58 -1.25 8.47 11.71
C MET A 58 -0.34 7.25 11.86
N MET A 59 0.99 7.45 11.78
CA MET A 59 1.97 6.39 12.00
C MET A 59 1.86 5.79 13.40
N ALA A 60 1.79 6.67 14.43
CA ALA A 60 1.67 6.23 15.81
C ALA A 60 0.37 5.44 16.06
N TRP A 61 -0.72 5.83 15.40
CA TRP A 61 -1.99 5.13 15.47
C TRP A 61 -1.92 3.75 14.80
N GLU A 62 -1.31 3.66 13.61
CA GLU A 62 -1.15 2.40 12.88
C GLU A 62 -0.26 1.43 13.66
N ASP A 63 0.89 1.87 14.17
CA ASP A 63 1.81 1.05 14.98
C ASP A 63 1.09 0.50 16.23
N ALA A 64 0.24 1.31 16.88
CA ALA A 64 -0.54 0.88 18.05
C ALA A 64 -1.62 -0.15 17.68
N ASN A 65 -2.27 -0.01 16.53
CA ASN A 65 -3.29 -0.97 16.06
C ASN A 65 -2.66 -2.29 15.58
N GLU A 66 -1.55 -2.25 14.83
CA GLU A 66 -0.84 -3.46 14.44
C GLU A 66 -0.35 -4.26 15.66
N ALA A 67 0.12 -3.58 16.71
CA ALA A 67 0.52 -4.21 17.96
C ALA A 67 -0.69 -4.85 18.69
N SER A 68 -1.86 -4.23 18.61
CA SER A 68 -3.11 -4.75 19.18
C SER A 68 -3.60 -6.00 18.44
N GLU A 69 -3.61 -5.96 17.10
CA GLU A 69 -4.01 -7.10 16.27
C GLU A 69 -3.05 -8.30 16.41
N ALA A 70 -1.74 -8.05 16.51
CA ALA A 70 -0.75 -9.10 16.74
C ALA A 70 -0.94 -9.79 18.10
N ASN A 71 -1.40 -9.05 19.12
CA ASN A 71 -1.66 -9.61 20.45
C ASN A 71 -2.97 -10.42 20.49
N GLU A 72 -4.01 -9.99 19.78
CA GLU A 72 -5.29 -10.74 19.66
C GLU A 72 -5.12 -12.04 18.87
N THR A 73 -4.29 -12.07 17.84
CA THR A 73 -4.00 -13.31 17.08
C THR A 73 -3.20 -14.32 17.89
N SER A 74 -2.31 -13.86 18.79
CA SER A 74 -1.52 -14.73 19.68
C SER A 74 -2.40 -15.43 20.73
N ASP A 75 -3.38 -14.74 21.27
CA ASP A 75 -4.33 -15.32 22.25
C ASP A 75 -5.34 -16.26 21.56
N GLY A 76 -5.75 -15.97 20.33
CA GLY A 76 -6.62 -16.83 19.54
C GLY A 76 -6.00 -18.16 19.10
N GLU A 77 -4.69 -18.19 18.82
CA GLU A 77 -3.96 -19.42 18.49
C GLU A 77 -3.76 -20.32 19.71
N ALA A 78 -3.62 -19.77 20.91
CA ALA A 78 -3.51 -20.54 22.15
C ALA A 78 -4.85 -21.25 22.48
N ASP A 79 -5.99 -20.57 22.32
CA ASP A 79 -7.30 -21.15 22.56
C ASP A 79 -7.70 -22.17 21.49
N ALA A 80 -7.34 -21.96 20.22
CA ALA A 80 -7.60 -22.91 19.15
C ALA A 80 -6.81 -24.20 19.30
N ASN A 81 -5.56 -24.13 19.80
CA ASN A 81 -4.74 -25.30 20.09
C ASN A 81 -5.23 -26.07 21.31
N ALA A 82 -5.75 -25.40 22.35
CA ALA A 82 -6.34 -26.04 23.51
C ALA A 82 -7.66 -26.77 23.14
N ALA A 83 -8.51 -26.17 22.30
CA ALA A 83 -9.71 -26.80 21.79
C ALA A 83 -9.45 -28.01 20.87
N ALA A 84 -8.39 -27.94 20.05
CA ALA A 84 -7.97 -29.05 19.19
C ALA A 84 -7.39 -30.22 19.98
N ALA A 85 -6.72 -29.97 21.10
CA ALA A 85 -6.21 -31.00 22.03
C ALA A 85 -7.37 -31.70 22.76
N ALA A 86 -8.38 -30.95 23.21
CA ALA A 86 -9.57 -31.51 23.87
C ALA A 86 -10.42 -32.40 22.94
N LEU A 87 -10.49 -32.07 21.65
CA LEU A 87 -11.19 -32.87 20.64
C LEU A 87 -10.42 -34.15 20.24
N ARG A 88 -9.10 -34.16 20.38
CA ARG A 88 -8.29 -35.38 20.16
C ARG A 88 -8.47 -36.42 21.26
N ASP A 89 -8.67 -36.00 22.49
CA ASP A 89 -8.85 -36.90 23.64
C ASP A 89 -10.23 -37.59 23.61
N GLN A 90 -11.24 -36.97 23.00
CA GLN A 90 -12.58 -37.57 22.81
C GLN A 90 -12.67 -38.57 21.63
N ALA A 91 -11.72 -38.53 20.70
CA ALA A 91 -11.71 -39.39 19.52
C ALA A 91 -11.06 -40.78 19.76
N THR A 92 -10.44 -41.02 20.91
CA THR A 92 -9.72 -42.26 21.23
C THR A 92 -10.51 -43.26 22.04
N LEU A 93 -11.81 -42.97 22.39
CA LEU A 93 -12.61 -43.80 23.26
C LEU A 93 -13.75 -44.60 22.58
N THR A 94 -13.80 -44.64 21.24
CA THR A 94 -14.81 -45.45 20.54
C THR A 94 -14.23 -46.22 19.36
N ASN A 95 -13.42 -47.22 19.65
CA ASN A 95 -13.14 -48.32 18.77
C ASN A 95 -12.95 -49.58 19.59
N ASP A 96 -13.99 -50.30 19.79
CA ASP A 96 -13.93 -51.75 20.01
C ASP A 96 -15.20 -52.41 19.47
N ASP A 97 -14.93 -53.49 18.71
CA ASP A 97 -15.64 -54.72 18.50
C ASP A 97 -17.11 -54.67 17.91
N ASP A 98 -17.57 -55.57 17.13
CA ASP A 98 -17.27 -56.94 16.76
C ASP A 98 -18.05 -57.35 15.49
N ASP A 99 -17.48 -58.16 14.70
CA ASP A 99 -17.74 -59.44 14.09
C ASP A 99 -19.15 -59.87 13.65
N ASP A 100 -19.13 -60.49 12.48
CA ASP A 100 -19.85 -61.62 11.90
C ASP A 100 -21.43 -61.69 11.92
N GLU A 101 -22.04 -61.97 10.83
CA GLU A 101 -22.47 -63.19 10.20
C GLU A 101 -23.47 -63.00 9.03
N LYS A 102 -23.39 -63.94 8.13
CA LYS A 102 -24.20 -64.18 6.95
C LYS A 102 -25.69 -64.43 7.28
N GLU A 103 -26.59 -64.08 6.40
CA GLU A 103 -27.33 -65.03 5.54
C GLU A 103 -28.47 -64.35 4.73
N ALA A 104 -28.78 -65.01 3.68
CA ALA A 104 -29.54 -64.79 2.51
C ALA A 104 -31.07 -64.57 2.64
N LYS A 105 -31.58 -64.00 1.54
CA LYS A 105 -32.88 -64.22 0.85
C LYS A 105 -34.10 -63.37 1.29
N GLU A 106 -34.63 -62.66 0.44
CA GLU A 106 -35.71 -62.79 -0.51
C GLU A 106 -36.43 -61.44 -0.79
N SER A 107 -36.67 -61.22 -2.06
CA SER A 107 -37.51 -60.30 -2.78
C SER A 107 -38.60 -59.54 -2.00
N ASP A 108 -38.58 -58.21 -2.12
CA ASP A 108 -39.81 -57.42 -2.39
C ASP A 108 -39.46 -56.15 -3.16
N GLU A 109 -40.12 -55.90 -4.26
CA GLU A 109 -40.05 -54.70 -5.08
C GLU A 109 -40.76 -53.56 -4.36
N SER A 110 -40.01 -52.67 -3.77
CA SER A 110 -40.44 -51.33 -3.48
C SER A 110 -39.28 -50.41 -3.70
N GLU A 111 -39.50 -49.24 -4.33
CA GLU A 111 -38.55 -48.21 -4.71
C GLU A 111 -37.57 -47.88 -3.57
N LYS A 112 -36.46 -48.60 -3.49
CA LYS A 112 -35.33 -48.27 -2.62
C LYS A 112 -34.54 -47.13 -3.23
N GLN A 113 -34.74 -45.92 -2.74
CA GLN A 113 -33.76 -44.85 -2.84
C GLN A 113 -32.40 -45.43 -2.47
N LYS A 114 -31.50 -45.56 -3.48
CA LYS A 114 -30.15 -46.10 -3.29
C LYS A 114 -29.39 -45.17 -2.29
N LYS A 115 -29.17 -45.66 -1.08
CA LYS A 115 -28.32 -44.97 -0.10
C LYS A 115 -26.97 -44.63 -0.78
N PRO A 116 -26.48 -43.39 -0.69
CA PRO A 116 -25.23 -42.99 -1.30
C PRO A 116 -24.09 -43.85 -0.77
N SER A 117 -23.18 -44.29 -1.67
CA SER A 117 -22.06 -45.13 -1.28
C SER A 117 -21.18 -44.38 -0.24
N LYS A 118 -20.51 -45.13 0.66
CA LYS A 118 -19.63 -44.55 1.69
C LYS A 118 -18.62 -43.54 1.09
N ALA A 119 -18.17 -43.79 -0.16
CA ALA A 119 -17.28 -42.90 -0.88
C ALA A 119 -17.96 -41.56 -1.25
N MET A 120 -19.22 -41.61 -1.74
CA MET A 120 -20.00 -40.38 -2.01
C MET A 120 -20.33 -39.60 -0.73
N ALA A 121 -20.67 -40.30 0.36
CA ALA A 121 -20.93 -39.65 1.66
C ALA A 121 -19.66 -38.96 2.20
N ARG A 122 -18.49 -39.59 2.09
CA ARG A 122 -17.20 -38.97 2.48
C ARG A 122 -16.85 -37.76 1.59
N LYS A 123 -17.09 -37.85 0.27
CA LYS A 123 -16.87 -36.73 -0.66
C LYS A 123 -17.82 -35.57 -0.35
N ALA A 124 -19.09 -35.85 -0.10
CA ALA A 124 -20.07 -34.86 0.28
C ALA A 124 -19.73 -34.19 1.63
N LYS A 125 -19.27 -34.96 2.62
CA LYS A 125 -18.83 -34.41 3.92
C LYS A 125 -17.64 -33.47 3.76
N ARG A 126 -16.61 -33.88 2.99
CA ARG A 126 -15.45 -32.99 2.71
C ARG A 126 -15.84 -31.72 1.98
N ALA A 127 -16.71 -31.83 0.96
CA ALA A 127 -17.21 -30.66 0.24
C ALA A 127 -18.02 -29.71 1.14
N ALA A 128 -18.82 -30.28 2.06
CA ALA A 128 -19.57 -29.48 3.04
C ALA A 128 -18.63 -28.80 4.05
N GLU A 129 -17.60 -29.49 4.53
CA GLU A 129 -16.58 -28.91 5.42
C GLU A 129 -15.79 -27.78 4.74
N GLU A 130 -15.40 -27.98 3.46
CA GLU A 130 -14.71 -26.97 2.67
C GLU A 130 -15.61 -25.75 2.41
N ALA A 131 -16.86 -25.95 2.03
CA ALA A 131 -17.84 -24.87 1.86
C ALA A 131 -18.12 -24.12 3.17
N ALA A 132 -18.22 -24.84 4.31
CA ALA A 132 -18.38 -24.20 5.61
C ALA A 132 -17.17 -23.38 6.02
N ARG A 133 -15.96 -23.88 5.72
CA ARG A 133 -14.70 -23.14 5.94
C ARG A 133 -14.63 -21.88 5.06
N GLU A 134 -14.96 -22.00 3.78
CA GLU A 134 -15.01 -20.85 2.87
C GLU A 134 -16.04 -19.82 3.30
N ALA A 135 -17.23 -20.26 3.71
CA ALA A 135 -18.29 -19.38 4.22
C ALA A 135 -17.84 -18.65 5.49
N ARG A 136 -17.13 -19.34 6.41
CA ARG A 136 -16.58 -18.72 7.62
C ARG A 136 -15.53 -17.67 7.27
N ILE A 137 -14.58 -17.99 6.40
CA ILE A 137 -13.56 -17.04 5.93
C ILE A 137 -14.20 -15.84 5.23
N ALA A 138 -15.24 -16.07 4.42
CA ALA A 138 -15.96 -14.97 3.76
C ALA A 138 -16.72 -14.08 4.77
N ALA A 139 -17.33 -14.68 5.79
CA ALA A 139 -18.01 -13.95 6.86
C ALA A 139 -17.01 -13.14 7.71
N GLU A 140 -15.87 -13.72 8.03
CA GLU A 140 -14.79 -13.06 8.77
C GLU A 140 -14.20 -11.88 7.97
N LYS A 141 -13.91 -12.07 6.68
CA LYS A 141 -13.50 -10.99 5.78
C LYS A 141 -14.56 -9.89 5.65
N ALA A 142 -15.84 -10.24 5.62
CA ALA A 142 -16.92 -9.26 5.58
C ALA A 142 -17.05 -8.48 6.90
N ALA A 143 -16.74 -9.10 8.02
CA ALA A 143 -16.77 -8.46 9.34
C ALA A 143 -15.59 -7.48 9.56
N LEU A 144 -14.44 -7.76 8.94
CA LEU A 144 -13.25 -6.88 8.97
C LEU A 144 -13.43 -5.59 8.15
N GLY A 145 -14.46 -5.50 7.30
CA GLY A 145 -14.67 -4.34 6.44
C GLY A 145 -13.68 -4.26 5.26
N PRO A 146 -13.62 -3.12 4.54
CA PRO A 146 -12.69 -2.94 3.44
C PRO A 146 -11.25 -2.85 3.94
N SER A 147 -10.34 -3.54 3.26
CA SER A 147 -8.90 -3.46 3.60
C SER A 147 -8.35 -2.05 3.43
N ALA A 148 -7.26 -1.71 4.13
CA ALA A 148 -6.56 -0.43 3.99
C ALA A 148 -6.20 -0.13 2.52
N GLN A 149 -5.79 -1.15 1.77
CA GLN A 149 -5.54 -1.05 0.33
C GLN A 149 -6.80 -0.66 -0.46
N ALA A 150 -7.96 -1.25 -0.14
CA ALA A 150 -9.20 -0.94 -0.83
C ALA A 150 -9.67 0.49 -0.55
N MET A 151 -9.54 0.93 0.71
CA MET A 151 -9.85 2.31 1.12
C MET A 151 -8.91 3.31 0.45
N GLU A 152 -7.60 3.06 0.47
CA GLU A 152 -6.60 3.89 -0.19
C GLU A 152 -6.88 4.04 -1.70
N SER A 153 -7.16 2.92 -2.37
CA SER A 153 -7.47 2.90 -3.81
C SER A 153 -8.74 3.69 -4.13
N GLU A 154 -9.77 3.61 -3.28
CA GLU A 154 -11.02 4.35 -3.46
C GLU A 154 -10.82 5.85 -3.25
N VAL A 155 -10.08 6.27 -2.22
CA VAL A 155 -9.74 7.67 -1.99
C VAL A 155 -8.93 8.24 -3.16
N LEU A 156 -7.92 7.50 -3.62
CA LEU A 156 -7.10 7.93 -4.75
C LEU A 156 -7.94 8.04 -6.04
N ARG A 157 -8.83 7.08 -6.29
CA ARG A 157 -9.78 7.12 -7.40
C ARG A 157 -10.67 8.37 -7.32
N SER A 158 -11.20 8.69 -6.14
CA SER A 158 -12.07 9.86 -5.94
C SER A 158 -11.33 11.19 -6.16
N ARG A 159 -10.02 11.24 -5.91
CA ARG A 159 -9.17 12.41 -6.17
C ARG A 159 -8.80 12.57 -7.64
N LEU A 160 -8.59 11.47 -8.36
CA LEU A 160 -8.19 11.49 -9.76
C LEU A 160 -9.38 11.69 -10.72
N ALA A 161 -10.56 11.14 -10.40
CA ALA A 161 -11.74 11.18 -11.26
C ALA A 161 -12.19 12.61 -11.66
N PRO A 162 -12.21 13.64 -10.78
CA PRO A 162 -12.54 15.00 -11.16
C PRO A 162 -11.55 15.61 -12.15
N LEU A 163 -10.30 15.10 -12.19
CA LEU A 163 -9.26 15.51 -13.12
C LEU A 163 -9.32 14.76 -14.45
N GLY A 164 -10.27 13.84 -14.62
CA GLY A 164 -10.34 12.95 -15.77
C GLY A 164 -9.19 11.95 -15.84
N LEU A 165 -8.65 11.57 -14.68
CA LEU A 165 -7.49 10.70 -14.53
C LEU A 165 -7.88 9.41 -13.81
N ARG A 166 -7.10 8.34 -14.05
CA ARG A 166 -7.18 7.07 -13.33
C ARG A 166 -5.81 6.45 -13.13
N VAL A 167 -5.71 5.56 -12.16
CA VAL A 167 -4.50 4.77 -11.93
C VAL A 167 -4.37 3.71 -13.03
N LYS A 168 -3.17 3.57 -13.58
CA LYS A 168 -2.74 2.46 -14.43
C LYS A 168 -1.76 1.61 -13.64
N GLU A 169 -2.15 0.37 -13.38
CA GLU A 169 -1.32 -0.56 -12.59
C GLU A 169 0.00 -0.85 -13.28
N ILE A 170 1.07 -0.80 -12.49
CA ILE A 170 2.43 -1.16 -12.87
C ILE A 170 2.85 -2.38 -12.05
N ARG A 171 3.71 -3.21 -12.63
CA ARG A 171 4.21 -4.41 -11.97
C ARG A 171 4.78 -4.10 -10.59
N ALA A 172 4.31 -4.83 -9.57
CA ALA A 172 4.76 -4.72 -8.19
C ALA A 172 6.14 -5.38 -8.02
N ASP A 173 7.18 -4.59 -8.21
CA ASP A 173 8.58 -4.96 -7.96
C ASP A 173 9.37 -3.73 -7.49
N GLY A 174 10.63 -3.92 -7.09
CA GLY A 174 11.49 -2.81 -6.66
C GLY A 174 11.82 -1.78 -7.73
N HIS A 175 11.30 -1.94 -8.95
CA HIS A 175 11.47 -1.01 -10.06
C HIS A 175 10.20 -0.20 -10.37
N CYS A 176 9.15 -0.31 -9.56
CA CYS A 176 7.83 0.26 -9.83
C CYS A 176 7.86 1.76 -10.14
N LEU A 177 8.62 2.56 -9.39
CA LEU A 177 8.80 3.99 -9.65
C LEU A 177 9.34 4.24 -11.07
N TYR A 178 10.42 3.59 -11.42
CA TYR A 178 11.10 3.80 -12.71
C TYR A 178 10.25 3.28 -13.88
N ARG A 179 9.52 2.18 -13.70
CA ARG A 179 8.55 1.69 -14.68
C ARG A 179 7.37 2.65 -14.87
N SER A 180 6.90 3.27 -13.78
CA SER A 180 5.83 4.26 -13.84
C SER A 180 6.28 5.51 -14.59
N ILE A 181 7.51 5.97 -14.35
CA ILE A 181 8.09 7.11 -15.07
C ILE A 181 8.32 6.77 -16.56
N ASP A 182 8.81 5.57 -16.87
CA ASP A 182 9.00 5.13 -18.25
C ASP A 182 7.66 5.07 -19.02
N ASP A 183 6.63 4.53 -18.40
CA ASP A 183 5.26 4.51 -18.95
C ASP A 183 4.73 5.93 -19.21
N GLN A 184 5.00 6.86 -18.31
CA GLN A 184 4.63 8.26 -18.48
C GLN A 184 5.41 8.93 -19.61
N LEU A 185 6.69 8.61 -19.78
CA LEU A 185 7.48 9.11 -20.90
C LEU A 185 6.89 8.62 -22.24
N VAL A 186 6.57 7.33 -22.35
CA VAL A 186 5.89 6.79 -23.54
C VAL A 186 4.62 7.56 -23.85
N LYS A 187 3.83 7.88 -22.84
CA LYS A 187 2.55 8.60 -22.97
C LYS A 187 2.74 10.04 -23.47
N VAL A 188 3.74 10.74 -22.92
CA VAL A 188 3.95 12.17 -23.18
C VAL A 188 4.77 12.41 -24.45
N THR A 189 5.78 11.57 -24.72
CA THR A 189 6.73 11.77 -25.82
C THR A 189 6.56 10.81 -26.99
N GLY A 190 5.73 9.76 -26.82
CA GLY A 190 5.57 8.67 -27.78
C GLY A 190 6.64 7.59 -27.70
N SER A 191 7.66 7.74 -26.83
CA SER A 191 8.70 6.75 -26.60
C SER A 191 9.12 6.74 -25.14
N GLY A 192 9.50 5.55 -24.61
CA GLY A 192 10.10 5.42 -23.28
C GLY A 192 11.54 5.96 -23.23
N HIS A 193 12.13 5.86 -22.06
CA HIS A 193 13.55 6.19 -21.89
C HIS A 193 14.44 5.18 -22.63
N GLU A 194 15.59 5.62 -23.14
CA GLU A 194 16.58 4.71 -23.70
C GLU A 194 17.08 3.74 -22.62
N GLY A 195 16.92 2.44 -22.84
CA GLY A 195 17.17 1.40 -21.85
C GLY A 195 16.02 1.18 -20.85
N GLY A 196 14.86 1.85 -21.02
CA GLY A 196 13.68 1.65 -20.19
C GLY A 196 13.93 2.01 -18.72
N TYR A 197 13.34 1.24 -17.80
CA TYR A 197 13.48 1.48 -16.36
C TYR A 197 14.94 1.33 -15.84
N GLU A 198 15.75 0.48 -16.48
CA GLU A 198 17.18 0.32 -16.14
C GLU A 198 17.97 1.58 -16.54
N GLY A 199 17.69 2.11 -17.73
CA GLY A 199 18.25 3.37 -18.19
C GLY A 199 17.85 4.55 -17.29
N LEU A 200 16.62 4.57 -16.78
CA LEU A 200 16.16 5.57 -15.81
C LEU A 200 16.89 5.45 -14.47
N ARG A 201 17.19 4.24 -13.99
CA ARG A 201 18.01 4.05 -12.78
C ARG A 201 19.44 4.60 -12.98
N ALA A 202 20.05 4.29 -14.11
CA ALA A 202 21.38 4.80 -14.46
C ALA A 202 21.38 6.34 -14.55
N THR A 203 20.35 6.92 -15.18
CA THR A 203 20.18 8.38 -15.31
C THR A 203 19.96 9.03 -13.93
N CYS A 204 19.13 8.44 -13.08
CA CYS A 204 18.91 8.88 -11.70
C CYS A 204 20.24 8.92 -10.92
N ALA A 205 20.96 7.80 -10.90
CA ALA A 205 22.23 7.66 -10.21
C ALA A 205 23.33 8.62 -10.75
N ALA A 206 23.38 8.84 -12.06
CA ALA A 206 24.29 9.81 -12.67
C ALA A 206 23.97 11.23 -12.19
N THR A 207 22.69 11.61 -12.19
CA THR A 207 22.25 12.94 -11.70
C THR A 207 22.58 13.16 -10.23
N MET A 208 22.42 12.13 -9.38
CA MET A 208 22.79 12.19 -7.98
C MET A 208 24.31 12.36 -7.78
N ARG A 209 25.13 11.68 -8.59
CA ARG A 209 26.60 11.83 -8.57
C ARG A 209 27.04 13.21 -9.02
N ASP A 210 26.42 13.75 -10.07
CA ASP A 210 26.80 15.03 -10.66
C ASP A 210 26.40 16.22 -9.77
N ASP A 211 25.42 16.05 -8.89
CA ASP A 211 24.92 17.10 -7.99
C ASP A 211 24.78 16.58 -6.56
N GLU A 212 25.84 15.97 -6.05
CA GLU A 212 25.90 15.35 -4.72
C GLU A 212 25.40 16.28 -3.61
N ASP A 213 25.73 17.56 -3.66
CA ASP A 213 25.34 18.57 -2.67
C ASP A 213 23.82 18.74 -2.55
N SER A 214 23.07 18.49 -3.61
CA SER A 214 21.61 18.58 -3.62
C SER A 214 20.90 17.33 -3.08
N PHE A 215 21.57 16.19 -2.98
CA PHE A 215 20.96 14.91 -2.60
C PHE A 215 21.53 14.34 -1.30
N ARG A 216 22.84 14.32 -1.16
CA ARG A 216 23.55 13.71 -0.04
C ARG A 216 23.07 14.16 1.35
N PRO A 217 22.77 15.46 1.60
CA PRO A 217 22.32 15.93 2.92
C PRO A 217 21.00 15.31 3.41
N PHE A 218 20.20 14.75 2.50
CA PHE A 218 18.90 14.14 2.81
C PHE A 218 18.98 12.63 3.06
N ILE A 219 20.18 12.04 2.96
CA ILE A 219 20.42 10.61 3.20
C ILE A 219 21.14 10.48 4.54
N GLY A 220 20.39 10.39 5.59
CA GLY A 220 20.78 10.13 6.99
C GLY A 220 22.28 10.16 7.27
N ASP A 221 22.90 8.99 7.39
CA ASP A 221 24.32 8.83 7.73
C ASP A 221 25.32 9.30 6.63
N CYS A 222 24.84 9.80 5.50
CA CYS A 222 25.67 10.32 4.42
C CYS A 222 25.90 11.83 4.51
N ALA A 223 25.15 12.56 5.33
CA ALA A 223 25.21 14.02 5.43
C ALA A 223 26.54 14.54 5.96
N GLU A 224 27.28 13.75 6.71
CA GLU A 224 28.57 14.12 7.27
C GLU A 224 29.68 14.09 6.20
N GLN A 225 30.72 14.92 6.39
CA GLN A 225 31.92 14.91 5.54
C GLN A 225 33.01 14.02 6.15
N THR A 226 32.77 12.74 6.19
CA THR A 226 33.71 11.71 6.66
C THR A 226 33.95 10.67 5.57
N PRO A 227 35.11 9.99 5.57
CA PRO A 227 35.38 8.92 4.60
C PRO A 227 34.32 7.79 4.62
N GLU A 228 33.78 7.50 5.79
CA GLU A 228 32.72 6.51 5.99
C GLU A 228 31.40 6.98 5.38
N ALA A 229 31.06 8.26 5.51
CA ALA A 229 29.88 8.85 4.90
C ALA A 229 30.03 8.92 3.36
N ASP A 230 31.23 9.21 2.85
CA ASP A 230 31.54 9.16 1.41
C ASP A 230 31.33 7.76 0.83
N GLU A 231 31.76 6.72 1.54
CA GLU A 231 31.57 5.35 1.06
C GLU A 231 30.09 4.93 1.12
N ARG A 232 29.34 5.32 2.16
CA ARG A 232 27.88 5.08 2.24
C ARG A 232 27.14 5.79 1.10
N TRP A 233 27.49 7.04 0.81
CA TRP A 233 26.93 7.77 -0.33
C TRP A 233 27.16 7.04 -1.65
N ARG A 234 28.42 6.64 -1.91
CA ARG A 234 28.74 5.88 -3.13
C ARG A 234 28.01 4.54 -3.19
N ALA A 235 27.87 3.86 -2.05
CA ALA A 235 27.10 2.61 -1.97
C ALA A 235 25.64 2.85 -2.32
N TYR A 236 25.02 3.85 -1.71
CA TYR A 236 23.62 4.22 -2.00
C TYR A 236 23.38 4.48 -3.48
N VAL A 237 24.22 5.32 -4.10
CA VAL A 237 24.07 5.63 -5.53
C VAL A 237 24.29 4.40 -6.41
N ARG A 238 25.22 3.50 -6.05
CA ARG A 238 25.36 2.20 -6.75
C ARG A 238 24.13 1.32 -6.60
N GLU A 239 23.51 1.28 -5.43
CA GLU A 239 22.27 0.52 -5.20
C GLU A 239 21.12 1.08 -6.05
N VAL A 240 20.95 2.40 -6.10
CA VAL A 240 19.97 3.05 -6.97
C VAL A 240 20.17 2.63 -8.42
N GLU A 241 21.42 2.60 -8.90
CA GLU A 241 21.76 2.28 -10.28
C GLU A 241 21.51 0.83 -10.66
N SER A 242 21.95 -0.11 -9.82
CA SER A 242 22.17 -1.49 -10.23
C SER A 242 21.31 -2.53 -9.53
N THR A 243 20.50 -2.14 -8.55
CA THR A 243 19.68 -3.07 -7.78
C THR A 243 18.17 -2.77 -7.90
N ALA A 244 17.35 -3.62 -7.30
CA ALA A 244 15.91 -3.41 -7.19
C ALA A 244 15.53 -2.60 -5.93
N THR A 245 16.45 -1.78 -5.40
CA THR A 245 16.14 -0.89 -4.26
C THR A 245 15.00 0.05 -4.62
N TRP A 246 14.14 0.30 -3.65
CA TRP A 246 12.96 1.15 -3.87
C TRP A 246 13.38 2.60 -4.06
N GLY A 247 12.75 3.25 -5.03
CA GLY A 247 12.94 4.68 -5.24
C GLY A 247 11.90 5.48 -4.46
N GLY A 248 12.31 6.63 -3.94
CA GLY A 248 11.49 7.56 -3.19
C GLY A 248 11.53 8.98 -3.72
N GLN A 249 11.34 9.96 -2.85
CA GLN A 249 11.30 11.37 -3.21
C GLN A 249 12.61 11.88 -3.81
N LEU A 250 13.76 11.38 -3.33
CA LEU A 250 15.06 11.79 -3.84
C LEU A 250 15.28 11.32 -5.28
N GLU A 251 14.88 10.09 -5.60
CA GLU A 251 14.93 9.56 -6.95
C GLU A 251 13.98 10.30 -7.88
N ILE A 252 12.76 10.67 -7.41
CA ILE A 252 11.82 11.49 -8.18
C ILE A 252 12.41 12.87 -8.46
N MET A 253 13.08 13.50 -7.50
CA MET A 253 13.75 14.78 -7.67
C MET A 253 14.89 14.67 -8.69
N ALA A 254 15.73 13.63 -8.60
CA ALA A 254 16.81 13.37 -9.53
C ALA A 254 16.28 13.13 -10.96
N LEU A 255 15.24 12.33 -11.11
CA LEU A 255 14.60 12.07 -12.40
C LEU A 255 13.93 13.31 -12.98
N SER A 256 13.26 14.11 -12.16
CA SER A 256 12.67 15.38 -12.60
C SER A 256 13.76 16.32 -13.17
N LYS A 257 14.89 16.44 -12.47
CA LYS A 257 16.02 17.25 -12.89
C LYS A 257 16.66 16.72 -14.17
N ALA A 258 16.92 15.42 -14.25
CA ALA A 258 17.53 14.76 -15.41
C ALA A 258 16.66 14.88 -16.66
N LEU A 259 15.38 14.60 -16.54
CA LEU A 259 14.42 14.61 -17.63
C LEU A 259 13.96 16.03 -17.99
N ARG A 260 14.27 17.02 -17.15
CA ARG A 260 13.79 18.41 -17.26
C ARG A 260 12.28 18.47 -17.40
N ARG A 261 11.58 17.68 -16.56
CA ARG A 261 10.13 17.56 -16.56
C ARG A 261 9.56 17.62 -15.15
N ARG A 262 8.39 18.23 -15.05
CA ARG A 262 7.61 18.21 -13.82
C ARG A 262 7.13 16.78 -13.57
N ILE A 263 7.26 16.31 -12.32
CA ILE A 263 6.72 15.03 -11.88
C ILE A 263 5.70 15.31 -10.77
N GLN A 264 4.46 14.87 -10.98
CA GLN A 264 3.36 15.01 -10.03
C GLN A 264 3.08 13.65 -9.38
N VAL A 265 3.12 13.61 -8.05
CA VAL A 265 2.85 12.40 -7.26
C VAL A 265 1.50 12.57 -6.58
N PHE A 266 0.55 11.74 -6.96
CA PHE A 266 -0.78 11.67 -6.36
C PHE A 266 -0.79 10.60 -5.26
N SER A 267 -1.42 10.88 -4.13
CA SER A 267 -1.55 9.97 -3.01
C SER A 267 -2.96 10.09 -2.39
N ALA A 268 -3.37 9.07 -1.67
CA ALA A 268 -4.64 9.10 -0.94
C ALA A 268 -4.61 10.06 0.25
N THR A 269 -3.47 10.17 0.93
CA THR A 269 -3.34 10.83 2.22
C THR A 269 -2.70 12.22 2.16
N MET A 270 -1.86 12.49 1.14
CA MET A 270 -1.12 13.75 1.03
C MET A 270 -1.65 14.62 -0.13
N PRO A 271 -1.44 15.94 -0.09
CA PRO A 271 -1.58 16.78 -1.27
C PRO A 271 -0.70 16.28 -2.43
N VAL A 272 -1.02 16.70 -3.65
CA VAL A 272 -0.18 16.38 -4.81
C VAL A 272 1.20 16.98 -4.60
N VAL A 273 2.22 16.12 -4.55
CA VAL A 273 3.62 16.54 -4.48
C VAL A 273 4.13 16.78 -5.89
N VAL A 274 4.73 17.94 -6.11
CA VAL A 274 5.26 18.33 -7.42
C VAL A 274 6.78 18.49 -7.30
N MET A 275 7.52 17.75 -8.10
CA MET A 275 8.97 17.92 -8.27
C MET A 275 9.25 18.59 -9.62
N GLY A 276 10.19 19.54 -9.62
CA GLY A 276 10.53 20.30 -10.83
C GLY A 276 9.49 21.35 -11.20
N GLU A 277 9.02 22.14 -10.23
CA GLU A 277 8.06 23.24 -10.46
C GLU A 277 8.54 24.28 -11.47
N ASP A 278 9.87 24.40 -11.68
CA ASP A 278 10.47 25.29 -12.66
C ASP A 278 10.32 24.79 -14.10
N PHE A 279 9.95 23.53 -14.30
CA PHE A 279 9.68 22.96 -15.62
C PHE A 279 8.21 23.16 -16.01
N ASP A 280 7.96 23.11 -17.33
CA ASP A 280 6.60 23.29 -17.87
C ASP A 280 5.63 22.24 -17.29
N GLU A 281 4.39 22.67 -17.05
CA GLU A 281 3.32 21.79 -16.64
C GLU A 281 2.81 20.93 -17.81
N ASP A 282 2.92 21.46 -19.02
CA ASP A 282 2.59 20.70 -20.23
C ASP A 282 3.59 19.56 -20.42
N GLY A 283 3.08 18.35 -20.48
CA GLY A 283 3.92 17.14 -20.50
C GLY A 283 4.46 16.72 -19.12
N ALA A 284 3.85 17.15 -18.03
CA ALA A 284 4.16 16.64 -16.69
C ALA A 284 3.94 15.12 -16.60
N LEU A 285 4.87 14.44 -15.96
CA LEU A 285 4.77 13.01 -15.65
C LEU A 285 3.95 12.82 -14.38
N ARG A 286 3.00 11.89 -14.40
CA ARG A 286 2.05 11.68 -13.31
C ARG A 286 2.15 10.27 -12.77
N VAL A 287 2.43 10.16 -11.48
CA VAL A 287 2.50 8.86 -10.78
C VAL A 287 1.58 8.86 -9.57
N ALA A 288 1.08 7.70 -9.21
CA ALA A 288 0.25 7.47 -8.05
C ALA A 288 1.04 6.67 -7.01
N TYR A 289 1.15 7.20 -5.81
CA TYR A 289 1.78 6.54 -4.68
C TYR A 289 0.74 5.84 -3.82
N HIS A 290 0.95 4.57 -3.55
CA HIS A 290 0.17 3.73 -2.67
C HIS A 290 1.05 3.28 -1.50
N ARG A 291 0.55 3.45 -0.29
CA ARG A 291 1.23 3.01 0.91
C ARG A 291 0.93 1.56 1.25
N HIS A 292 -0.31 1.13 0.98
CA HIS A 292 -0.82 -0.19 1.35
C HIS A 292 -1.02 -1.12 0.14
N ALA A 293 -0.28 -0.91 -0.96
CA ALA A 293 -0.38 -1.77 -2.12
C ALA A 293 0.23 -3.16 -1.83
N PHE A 294 -0.54 -4.22 -2.06
CA PHE A 294 -0.05 -5.60 -2.16
C PHE A 294 0.58 -6.24 -0.90
N GLY A 295 0.32 -5.78 0.32
CA GLY A 295 0.90 -6.38 1.53
C GLY A 295 2.43 -6.36 1.59
N LEU A 296 3.09 -5.74 0.62
CA LEU A 296 4.54 -5.54 0.50
C LEU A 296 4.94 -4.10 0.86
N GLY A 297 3.96 -3.25 1.21
CA GLY A 297 4.19 -1.84 1.54
C GLY A 297 4.01 -0.89 0.35
N GLU A 298 4.90 0.07 0.23
CA GLU A 298 4.82 1.20 -0.68
C GLU A 298 4.96 0.80 -2.16
N HIS A 299 4.18 1.47 -3.03
CA HIS A 299 4.19 1.18 -4.46
C HIS A 299 3.85 2.41 -5.29
N TYR A 300 4.52 2.55 -6.43
CA TYR A 300 4.19 3.55 -7.44
C TYR A 300 3.50 2.92 -8.64
N ASN A 301 2.41 3.55 -9.05
CA ASN A 301 1.68 3.25 -10.27
C ASN A 301 1.75 4.44 -11.24
N SER A 302 1.53 4.20 -12.52
CA SER A 302 1.35 5.25 -13.52
C SER A 302 -0.06 5.84 -13.44
N VAL A 303 -0.25 7.05 -13.99
CA VAL A 303 -1.56 7.70 -14.08
C VAL A 303 -1.89 7.96 -15.55
N GLU A 304 -3.10 7.61 -15.97
CA GLU A 304 -3.55 7.81 -17.34
C GLU A 304 -4.87 8.56 -17.41
N ASP A 305 -5.18 9.10 -18.62
CA ASP A 305 -6.46 9.74 -18.83
C ASP A 305 -7.58 8.70 -18.75
N ASP A 306 -8.63 9.02 -18.02
CA ASP A 306 -9.84 8.22 -17.94
C ASP A 306 -10.67 8.48 -19.21
N LYS A 307 -10.36 7.72 -20.27
CA LYS A 307 -11.12 7.80 -21.54
C LYS A 307 -12.50 7.20 -21.28
N LYS A 308 -13.47 8.07 -21.16
CA LYS A 308 -14.90 7.70 -21.22
C LYS A 308 -15.29 7.21 -22.59
#